data_288ce4dd53b463934c2ad59abac98186
#
_entry.id   288ce4dd53b463934c2ad59abac98186
#
_cell.length_a   1.000
_cell.length_b   1.000
_cell.length_c   1.000
_cell.angle_alpha   90.00
_cell.angle_beta   90.00
_cell.angle_gamma   90.00
#
_symmetry.space_group_name_H-M   'P 1'
#
loop_
_entity.id
_entity.type
_entity.pdbx_description
1 polymer ?
#
loop_
_entity_poly.entity_id
_entity_poly.type
_entity_poly.pdbx_seq_one_letter_code
_entity_poly.pdbx_strand_id
1 'polypeptide(L)'
;MKKINKYILWLLPIFGLFACEDEMGVYNSPENRLNFIYEPYTMADTVIPRTFVYDVETRVFDTVWLEVETMGYVEDHERSFVLEQVKKGEGEQAVAGKHYIAFDDPLVADYYKIPAGKNTVRFPIILKRDPSLKQQEVTLCVQIGHNENFIPGYEKYQKKIIRVADILMQPKYWDFYASYYFAGKYGKVKHQFMIDATADLGIKMNDDFFYSLVGDPSSVDMGMTDYWFYFFTRKLAAENEARAARGEEPLREAPEPGETEGALVRFTRYER
;
A
#
# COMPACT_ATOMS: atom_id res chain seq x y z
N MET A 1 14.54 -30.34 75.90
CA MET A 1 14.44 -30.56 74.44
C MET A 1 12.98 -30.72 74.08
N LYS A 2 12.35 -29.70 73.47
CA LYS A 2 10.93 -29.74 73.09
C LYS A 2 10.75 -30.56 71.84
N LYS A 3 9.94 -31.60 71.91
CA LYS A 3 9.54 -32.41 70.75
C LYS A 3 8.71 -31.54 69.81
N ILE A 4 9.26 -31.14 68.63
CA ILE A 4 8.54 -30.47 67.58
C ILE A 4 7.55 -31.48 67.01
N ASN A 5 6.29 -31.13 67.01
CA ASN A 5 5.18 -32.01 66.65
C ASN A 5 5.24 -32.31 65.17
N LYS A 6 5.51 -33.56 64.77
CA LYS A 6 5.67 -34.03 63.37
C LYS A 6 4.48 -33.75 62.48
N TYR A 7 3.34 -33.38 63.04
CA TYR A 7 2.10 -33.11 62.31
C TYR A 7 1.98 -31.67 61.78
N ILE A 8 2.82 -30.73 62.29
CA ILE A 8 2.82 -29.33 61.80
C ILE A 8 3.52 -29.22 60.44
N LEU A 9 4.46 -30.15 60.13
CA LEU A 9 5.16 -30.13 58.84
C LEU A 9 4.34 -30.68 57.68
N TRP A 10 3.20 -31.35 57.93
CA TRP A 10 2.32 -31.91 56.93
C TRP A 10 1.18 -30.95 56.51
N LEU A 11 0.93 -29.89 57.28
CA LEU A 11 -0.09 -28.90 56.98
C LEU A 11 0.40 -27.70 56.14
N LEU A 12 1.70 -27.54 55.98
CA LEU A 12 2.29 -26.45 55.18
C LEU A 12 2.06 -26.54 53.65
N PRO A 13 1.97 -27.72 53.01
CA PRO A 13 1.70 -27.75 51.56
C PRO A 13 0.24 -27.53 51.16
N ILE A 14 -0.71 -27.61 52.13
CA ILE A 14 -2.15 -27.45 51.80
C ILE A 14 -2.54 -25.99 51.65
N PHE A 15 -1.81 -25.04 52.27
CA PHE A 15 -2.06 -23.61 52.13
C PHE A 15 -1.44 -22.98 50.87
N GLY A 16 -0.59 -23.68 50.15
CA GLY A 16 0.05 -23.17 48.92
C GLY A 16 -0.74 -23.40 47.65
N LEU A 17 -1.91 -24.06 47.68
CA LEU A 17 -2.72 -24.36 46.50
C LEU A 17 -3.88 -23.38 46.26
N PHE A 18 -4.03 -22.35 47.08
CA PHE A 18 -4.92 -21.21 46.86
C PHE A 18 -4.15 -20.02 46.26
N ALA A 19 -3.22 -20.30 45.35
CA ALA A 19 -2.62 -19.27 44.53
C ALA A 19 -3.60 -18.91 43.40
N CYS A 20 -4.29 -17.80 43.60
CA CYS A 20 -4.88 -16.93 42.58
C CYS A 20 -5.21 -17.60 41.26
N GLU A 21 -6.41 -18.10 41.11
CA GLU A 21 -7.09 -17.89 39.84
C GLU A 21 -7.56 -16.40 39.87
N ASP A 22 -6.66 -15.47 39.59
CA ASP A 22 -7.06 -14.22 39.04
C ASP A 22 -7.75 -14.59 37.72
N GLU A 23 -9.05 -14.45 37.65
CA GLU A 23 -9.78 -14.48 36.40
C GLU A 23 -9.03 -13.55 35.45
N MET A 24 -8.38 -14.11 34.44
CA MET A 24 -7.82 -13.28 33.37
C MET A 24 -8.97 -12.41 32.86
N GLY A 25 -8.87 -11.11 33.10
CA GLY A 25 -9.90 -10.18 32.69
C GLY A 25 -10.21 -10.42 31.23
N VAL A 26 -11.35 -11.02 30.95
CA VAL A 26 -11.83 -11.18 29.58
C VAL A 26 -12.01 -9.76 29.08
N TYR A 27 -11.27 -9.41 27.99
CA TYR A 27 -11.45 -8.14 27.31
C TYR A 27 -12.90 -8.10 26.80
N ASN A 28 -13.74 -7.40 27.54
CA ASN A 28 -15.14 -7.24 27.21
C ASN A 28 -15.39 -5.77 26.81
N SER A 29 -14.96 -5.41 25.59
CA SER A 29 -15.41 -4.16 25.01
C SER A 29 -16.75 -4.39 24.34
N PRO A 30 -17.80 -3.66 24.74
CA PRO A 30 -19.11 -3.75 24.08
C PRO A 30 -19.08 -3.19 22.64
N GLU A 31 -17.99 -2.52 22.26
CA GLU A 31 -17.84 -1.85 20.98
C GLU A 31 -17.07 -2.74 20.00
N ASN A 32 -17.68 -3.04 18.87
CA ASN A 32 -16.98 -3.65 17.75
C ASN A 32 -16.23 -2.57 16.97
N ARG A 33 -14.92 -2.74 16.85
CA ARG A 33 -14.04 -1.82 16.12
C ARG A 33 -13.62 -2.42 14.80
N LEU A 34 -13.39 -1.56 13.81
CA LEU A 34 -12.96 -1.97 12.48
C LEU A 34 -11.64 -1.26 12.13
N ASN A 35 -10.67 -2.04 11.64
CA ASN A 35 -9.39 -1.54 11.14
C ASN A 35 -9.16 -1.97 9.69
N PHE A 36 -8.49 -1.13 8.90
CA PHE A 36 -7.85 -1.62 7.68
C PHE A 36 -6.69 -2.54 8.01
N ILE A 37 -6.53 -3.60 7.21
CA ILE A 37 -5.34 -4.44 7.23
C ILE A 37 -4.25 -3.76 6.39
N TYR A 38 -3.02 -3.78 6.88
CA TYR A 38 -1.85 -3.19 6.25
C TYR A 38 -0.77 -4.22 6.00
N GLU A 39 0.07 -3.93 5.02
CA GLU A 39 1.27 -4.72 4.79
C GLU A 39 2.13 -4.75 6.06
N PRO A 40 2.50 -5.94 6.53
CA PRO A 40 3.28 -6.08 7.75
C PRO A 40 4.62 -5.32 7.65
N TYR A 41 5.05 -4.73 8.76
CA TYR A 41 6.34 -4.05 8.97
C TYR A 41 6.52 -2.70 8.27
N THR A 42 6.16 -2.55 7.01
CA THR A 42 6.45 -1.34 6.23
C THR A 42 5.28 -0.37 6.18
N MET A 43 4.06 -0.87 6.29
CA MET A 43 2.83 -0.13 6.00
C MET A 43 2.87 0.59 4.63
N ALA A 44 3.61 0.02 3.69
CA ALA A 44 3.82 0.59 2.36
C ALA A 44 2.51 0.76 1.56
N ASP A 45 1.47 0.00 1.92
CA ASP A 45 0.13 0.09 1.36
C ASP A 45 -0.77 1.15 2.03
N THR A 46 -0.23 1.99 2.91
CA THR A 46 -0.96 3.17 3.43
C THR A 46 -1.31 4.13 2.30
N VAL A 47 -0.38 4.31 1.35
CA VAL A 47 -0.58 5.07 0.12
C VAL A 47 -0.49 4.11 -1.06
N ILE A 48 -1.57 4.02 -1.82
CA ILE A 48 -1.72 3.11 -2.96
C ILE A 48 -1.78 3.96 -4.24
N PRO A 49 -0.68 4.06 -5.00
CA PRO A 49 -0.72 4.73 -6.30
C PRO A 49 -1.47 3.87 -7.32
N ARG A 50 -2.31 4.51 -8.14
CA ARG A 50 -2.98 3.90 -9.29
C ARG A 50 -2.93 4.85 -10.46
N THR A 51 -2.51 4.33 -11.61
CA THR A 51 -2.47 5.12 -12.83
C THR A 51 -2.99 4.31 -14.02
N PHE A 52 -3.78 4.95 -14.85
CA PHE A 52 -4.31 4.40 -16.09
C PHE A 52 -3.32 4.49 -17.27
N VAL A 53 -2.16 5.12 -17.07
CA VAL A 53 -1.19 5.39 -18.15
C VAL A 53 -0.70 4.13 -18.88
N TYR A 54 -0.70 2.98 -18.19
CA TYR A 54 -0.30 1.69 -18.78
C TYR A 54 -1.44 0.92 -19.46
N ASP A 55 -2.65 1.45 -19.38
CA ASP A 55 -3.85 0.77 -19.85
C ASP A 55 -4.33 1.35 -21.19
N VAL A 56 -4.98 0.48 -21.99
CA VAL A 56 -5.64 0.91 -23.21
C VAL A 56 -6.72 1.95 -22.89
N GLU A 57 -6.96 2.88 -23.82
CA GLU A 57 -7.93 3.98 -23.64
C GLU A 57 -9.37 3.49 -23.33
N THR A 58 -9.72 2.29 -23.77
CA THR A 58 -11.02 1.67 -23.50
C THR A 58 -11.21 1.18 -22.08
N ARG A 59 -10.13 1.07 -21.29
CA ARG A 59 -10.23 0.73 -19.87
C ARG A 59 -10.55 1.97 -19.07
N VAL A 60 -11.82 2.10 -18.67
CA VAL A 60 -12.36 3.25 -17.96
C VAL A 60 -12.54 3.04 -16.46
N PHE A 61 -12.32 1.80 -15.98
CA PHE A 61 -12.41 1.44 -14.57
C PHE A 61 -11.17 0.66 -14.13
N ASP A 62 -10.78 0.87 -12.89
CA ASP A 62 -9.81 0.04 -12.17
C ASP A 62 -10.34 -0.26 -10.76
N THR A 63 -9.88 -1.37 -10.15
CA THR A 63 -10.36 -1.79 -8.83
C THR A 63 -9.19 -1.91 -7.86
N VAL A 64 -9.26 -1.14 -6.79
CA VAL A 64 -8.38 -1.29 -5.63
C VAL A 64 -9.09 -2.17 -4.61
N TRP A 65 -8.47 -3.30 -4.28
CA TRP A 65 -8.99 -4.18 -3.24
C TRP A 65 -8.40 -3.79 -1.89
N LEU A 66 -9.27 -3.44 -0.96
CA LEU A 66 -8.92 -3.18 0.43
C LEU A 66 -9.43 -4.30 1.32
N GLU A 67 -8.84 -4.44 2.49
CA GLU A 67 -9.25 -5.44 3.47
C GLU A 67 -9.38 -4.80 4.84
N VAL A 68 -10.40 -5.22 5.58
CA VAL A 68 -10.63 -4.81 6.96
C VAL A 68 -10.75 -6.01 7.88
N GLU A 69 -10.42 -5.80 9.16
CA GLU A 69 -10.61 -6.76 10.24
C GLU A 69 -11.39 -6.16 11.39
N THR A 70 -12.20 -6.98 12.04
CA THR A 70 -12.91 -6.59 13.25
C THR A 70 -12.06 -6.84 14.49
N MET A 71 -12.09 -5.89 15.40
CA MET A 71 -11.65 -6.06 16.78
C MET A 71 -12.90 -6.20 17.65
N GLY A 72 -13.10 -7.37 18.21
CA GLY A 72 -14.30 -7.72 18.96
C GLY A 72 -14.73 -9.15 18.68
N TYR A 73 -16.01 -9.46 18.92
CA TYR A 73 -16.55 -10.79 18.74
C TYR A 73 -16.90 -11.05 17.27
N VAL A 74 -16.74 -12.33 16.90
CA VAL A 74 -17.28 -12.83 15.63
C VAL A 74 -18.77 -13.14 15.86
N GLU A 75 -19.63 -12.54 15.03
CA GLU A 75 -21.07 -12.71 15.11
C GLU A 75 -21.58 -13.76 14.13
N ASP A 76 -22.72 -14.32 14.40
CA ASP A 76 -23.40 -15.33 13.57
C ASP A 76 -24.24 -14.73 12.44
N HIS A 77 -24.25 -13.42 12.32
CA HIS A 77 -24.97 -12.65 11.29
C HIS A 77 -24.04 -11.68 10.56
N GLU A 78 -24.48 -11.23 9.39
CA GLU A 78 -23.80 -10.24 8.57
C GLU A 78 -23.90 -8.84 9.21
N ARG A 79 -22.81 -8.06 9.14
CA ARG A 79 -22.74 -6.70 9.69
C ARG A 79 -22.19 -5.74 8.66
N SER A 80 -22.97 -4.76 8.25
CA SER A 80 -22.53 -3.70 7.34
C SER A 80 -21.59 -2.73 8.04
N PHE A 81 -20.67 -2.14 7.28
CA PHE A 81 -19.83 -1.01 7.69
C PHE A 81 -19.93 0.12 6.66
N VAL A 82 -19.54 1.32 7.05
CA VAL A 82 -19.57 2.49 6.17
C VAL A 82 -18.16 3.00 5.93
N LEU A 83 -17.96 3.54 4.74
CA LEU A 83 -16.74 4.22 4.34
C LEU A 83 -17.05 5.70 4.10
N GLU A 84 -16.08 6.53 4.43
CA GLU A 84 -16.17 7.98 4.25
C GLU A 84 -14.94 8.47 3.48
N GLN A 85 -15.15 9.48 2.64
CA GLN A 85 -14.04 10.22 2.09
C GLN A 85 -13.68 11.36 3.03
N VAL A 86 -12.41 11.45 3.41
CA VAL A 86 -11.89 12.57 4.19
C VAL A 86 -10.83 13.33 3.39
N LYS A 87 -10.73 14.63 3.62
CA LYS A 87 -9.68 15.43 2.98
C LYS A 87 -8.32 15.08 3.57
N LYS A 88 -7.33 14.85 2.71
CA LYS A 88 -5.96 14.55 3.12
C LYS A 88 -4.95 15.30 2.23
N GLY A 89 -4.10 16.10 2.87
CA GLY A 89 -3.09 16.91 2.18
C GLY A 89 -3.66 18.14 1.45
N GLU A 90 -2.79 18.85 0.74
CA GLU A 90 -3.13 20.09 0.02
C GLU A 90 -3.49 19.86 -1.46
N GLY A 91 -3.22 18.64 -1.98
CA GLY A 91 -3.50 18.27 -3.38
C GLY A 91 -4.99 18.16 -3.71
N GLU A 92 -5.28 18.02 -5.00
CA GLU A 92 -6.63 17.81 -5.50
C GLU A 92 -7.23 16.52 -4.93
N GLN A 93 -8.46 16.63 -4.45
CA GLN A 93 -9.19 15.51 -3.90
C GLN A 93 -10.00 14.80 -4.98
N ALA A 94 -10.11 13.49 -4.88
CA ALA A 94 -10.98 12.71 -5.74
C ALA A 94 -12.44 13.14 -5.53
N VAL A 95 -13.25 13.07 -6.59
CA VAL A 95 -14.66 13.42 -6.56
C VAL A 95 -15.49 12.16 -6.85
N ALA A 96 -16.42 11.86 -5.95
CA ALA A 96 -17.36 10.74 -6.10
C ALA A 96 -18.17 10.88 -7.40
N GLY A 97 -18.39 9.75 -8.08
CA GLY A 97 -19.06 9.71 -9.38
C GLY A 97 -18.17 10.14 -10.57
N LYS A 98 -17.11 10.92 -10.33
CA LYS A 98 -16.15 11.36 -11.34
C LYS A 98 -14.88 10.50 -11.36
N HIS A 99 -14.19 10.38 -10.22
CA HIS A 99 -12.90 9.68 -10.11
C HIS A 99 -13.02 8.30 -9.47
N TYR A 100 -14.12 8.03 -8.78
CA TYR A 100 -14.45 6.73 -8.20
C TYR A 100 -15.97 6.57 -8.08
N ILE A 101 -16.44 5.33 -7.94
CA ILE A 101 -17.84 5.03 -7.63
C ILE A 101 -18.08 5.37 -6.16
N ALA A 102 -19.11 6.19 -5.87
CA ALA A 102 -19.45 6.59 -4.50
C ALA A 102 -19.65 5.35 -3.59
N PHE A 103 -19.27 5.43 -2.32
CA PHE A 103 -19.34 4.28 -1.42
C PHE A 103 -20.77 3.82 -1.11
N ASP A 104 -21.75 4.70 -1.26
CA ASP A 104 -23.18 4.43 -1.11
C ASP A 104 -23.88 4.00 -2.41
N ASP A 105 -23.12 3.91 -3.52
CA ASP A 105 -23.68 3.45 -4.80
C ASP A 105 -24.09 1.97 -4.70
N PRO A 106 -25.30 1.59 -5.16
CA PRO A 106 -25.78 0.21 -5.15
C PRO A 106 -24.84 -0.81 -5.81
N LEU A 107 -23.99 -0.39 -6.73
CA LEU A 107 -22.99 -1.25 -7.38
C LEU A 107 -21.93 -1.78 -6.42
N VAL A 108 -21.66 -1.07 -5.33
CA VAL A 108 -20.57 -1.40 -4.40
C VAL A 108 -21.02 -1.56 -2.95
N ALA A 109 -22.14 -0.97 -2.55
CA ALA A 109 -22.62 -0.96 -1.17
C ALA A 109 -22.76 -2.36 -0.56
N ASP A 110 -23.17 -3.35 -1.36
CA ASP A 110 -23.31 -4.74 -0.90
C ASP A 110 -21.99 -5.45 -0.57
N TYR A 111 -20.85 -4.91 -0.99
CA TYR A 111 -19.54 -5.45 -0.62
C TYR A 111 -19.04 -4.98 0.76
N TYR A 112 -19.63 -3.93 1.34
CA TYR A 112 -19.16 -3.32 2.59
C TYR A 112 -19.81 -3.97 3.81
N LYS A 113 -19.60 -5.29 3.95
CA LYS A 113 -20.19 -6.14 5.00
C LYS A 113 -19.19 -7.17 5.47
N ILE A 114 -19.13 -7.38 6.79
CA ILE A 114 -18.44 -8.54 7.37
C ILE A 114 -19.43 -9.71 7.38
N PRO A 115 -19.15 -10.81 6.67
CA PRO A 115 -20.04 -11.97 6.63
C PRO A 115 -20.18 -12.66 8.00
N ALA A 116 -21.28 -13.37 8.21
CA ALA A 116 -21.49 -14.20 9.38
C ALA A 116 -20.33 -15.17 9.61
N GLY A 117 -19.85 -15.30 10.83
CA GLY A 117 -18.76 -16.17 11.22
C GLY A 117 -17.37 -15.74 10.73
N LYS A 118 -17.22 -14.51 10.20
CA LYS A 118 -15.94 -13.94 9.76
C LYS A 118 -15.55 -12.72 10.58
N ASN A 119 -14.24 -12.49 10.66
CA ASN A 119 -13.67 -11.30 11.26
C ASN A 119 -12.98 -10.39 10.23
N THR A 120 -12.85 -10.83 8.98
CA THR A 120 -12.22 -10.07 7.89
C THR A 120 -13.09 -10.10 6.65
N VAL A 121 -12.96 -9.06 5.83
CA VAL A 121 -13.52 -9.03 4.47
C VAL A 121 -12.64 -8.21 3.56
N ARG A 122 -12.53 -8.68 2.30
CA ARG A 122 -11.91 -7.95 1.20
C ARG A 122 -13.01 -7.34 0.33
N PHE A 123 -12.88 -6.05 0.02
CA PHE A 123 -13.89 -5.29 -0.70
C PHE A 123 -13.27 -4.35 -1.74
N PRO A 124 -14.02 -3.98 -2.81
CA PRO A 124 -13.52 -3.15 -3.88
C PRO A 124 -13.71 -1.66 -3.61
N ILE A 125 -12.72 -0.85 -4.02
CA ILE A 125 -12.88 0.56 -4.34
C ILE A 125 -12.74 0.68 -5.86
N ILE A 126 -13.80 1.08 -6.57
CA ILE A 126 -13.81 1.16 -8.03
C ILE A 126 -13.46 2.57 -8.45
N LEU A 127 -12.30 2.70 -9.09
CA LEU A 127 -11.80 3.95 -9.64
C LEU A 127 -12.34 4.14 -11.05
N LYS A 128 -12.55 5.41 -11.44
CA LYS A 128 -13.02 5.83 -12.78
C LYS A 128 -11.96 6.66 -13.47
N ARG A 129 -11.65 6.31 -14.72
CA ARG A 129 -10.77 7.08 -15.59
C ARG A 129 -11.52 8.32 -16.06
N ASP A 130 -11.09 9.50 -15.62
CA ASP A 130 -11.62 10.78 -16.04
C ASP A 130 -10.55 11.58 -16.80
N PRO A 131 -10.90 12.36 -17.84
CA PRO A 131 -9.92 13.14 -18.60
C PRO A 131 -9.06 14.10 -17.77
N SER A 132 -9.56 14.57 -16.61
CA SER A 132 -8.77 15.43 -15.71
C SER A 132 -7.55 14.73 -15.12
N LEU A 133 -7.56 13.38 -15.02
CA LEU A 133 -6.43 12.59 -14.52
C LEU A 133 -5.21 12.62 -15.47
N LYS A 134 -5.39 13.03 -16.73
CA LYS A 134 -4.28 13.26 -17.68
C LYS A 134 -3.50 14.55 -17.37
N GLN A 135 -4.05 15.43 -16.55
CA GLN A 135 -3.43 16.71 -16.20
C GLN A 135 -2.82 16.70 -14.80
N GLN A 136 -3.46 16.00 -13.88
CA GLN A 136 -3.05 15.97 -12.48
C GLN A 136 -3.50 14.70 -11.77
N GLU A 137 -2.79 14.37 -10.72
CA GLU A 137 -3.15 13.33 -9.75
C GLU A 137 -4.22 13.85 -8.80
N VAL A 138 -5.12 12.96 -8.39
CA VAL A 138 -6.10 13.23 -7.32
C VAL A 138 -5.92 12.24 -6.17
N THR A 139 -6.26 12.68 -4.95
CA THR A 139 -6.14 11.87 -3.74
C THR A 139 -7.53 11.47 -3.25
N LEU A 140 -7.74 10.17 -3.06
CA LEU A 140 -8.88 9.59 -2.36
C LEU A 140 -8.40 9.04 -1.00
N CYS A 141 -8.73 9.73 0.09
CA CYS A 141 -8.49 9.20 1.42
C CYS A 141 -9.78 8.53 1.90
N VAL A 142 -9.75 7.21 1.97
CA VAL A 142 -10.84 6.36 2.45
C VAL A 142 -10.68 6.18 3.96
N GLN A 143 -11.72 6.49 4.71
CA GLN A 143 -11.77 6.29 6.17
C GLN A 143 -12.92 5.36 6.52
N ILE A 144 -12.73 4.55 7.57
CA ILE A 144 -13.82 3.79 8.19
C ILE A 144 -14.71 4.77 8.96
N GLY A 145 -16.00 4.81 8.62
CA GLY A 145 -17.00 5.61 9.30
C GLY A 145 -17.62 4.87 10.49
N HIS A 146 -18.49 5.57 11.19
CA HIS A 146 -19.25 5.05 12.33
C HIS A 146 -20.65 4.63 11.88
N ASN A 147 -21.11 3.45 12.33
CA ASN A 147 -22.51 3.03 12.21
C ASN A 147 -22.94 2.19 13.43
N GLU A 148 -24.14 1.60 13.38
CA GLU A 148 -24.67 0.77 14.47
C GLU A 148 -23.84 -0.47 14.78
N ASN A 149 -23.09 -1.00 13.81
CA ASN A 149 -22.32 -2.23 13.95
C ASN A 149 -20.88 -2.00 14.34
N PHE A 150 -20.27 -0.88 13.87
CA PHE A 150 -18.85 -0.63 14.00
C PHE A 150 -18.53 0.82 14.29
N ILE A 151 -17.49 1.01 15.11
CA ILE A 151 -16.77 2.28 15.23
C ILE A 151 -15.37 2.13 14.65
N PRO A 152 -14.72 3.23 14.19
CA PRO A 152 -13.33 3.21 13.77
C PRO A 152 -12.42 2.65 14.86
N GLY A 153 -11.47 1.80 14.48
CA GLY A 153 -10.51 1.19 15.38
C GLY A 153 -9.38 2.13 15.79
N TYR A 154 -8.14 1.66 15.76
CA TYR A 154 -6.98 2.50 16.09
C TYR A 154 -6.71 3.54 15.01
N GLU A 155 -6.40 4.77 15.39
CA GLU A 155 -6.19 5.91 14.49
C GLU A 155 -5.23 5.58 13.33
N LYS A 156 -4.16 4.83 13.61
CA LYS A 156 -3.18 4.40 12.64
C LYS A 156 -3.77 3.51 11.54
N TYR A 157 -4.85 2.78 11.82
CA TYR A 157 -5.45 1.76 10.94
C TYR A 157 -6.84 2.14 10.40
N GLN A 158 -7.23 3.42 10.55
CA GLN A 158 -8.54 3.89 10.11
C GLN A 158 -8.61 4.36 8.66
N LYS A 159 -7.47 4.58 8.00
CA LYS A 159 -7.40 5.30 6.71
C LYS A 159 -6.50 4.60 5.71
N LYS A 160 -6.94 4.56 4.46
CA LYS A 160 -6.13 4.23 3.27
C LYS A 160 -6.15 5.41 2.31
N ILE A 161 -5.01 5.69 1.70
CA ILE A 161 -4.87 6.77 0.74
C ILE A 161 -4.67 6.14 -0.64
N ILE A 162 -5.53 6.47 -1.59
CA ILE A 162 -5.40 6.06 -2.99
C ILE A 162 -5.09 7.30 -3.81
N ARG A 163 -3.97 7.30 -4.50
CA ARG A 163 -3.58 8.36 -5.43
C ARG A 163 -3.91 7.87 -6.84
N VAL A 164 -4.69 8.65 -7.56
CA VAL A 164 -5.24 8.26 -8.87
C VAL A 164 -4.80 9.24 -9.93
N ALA A 165 -4.28 8.74 -11.05
CA ALA A 165 -3.85 9.55 -12.19
C ALA A 165 -4.01 8.81 -13.53
N ASP A 166 -3.82 9.50 -14.64
CA ASP A 166 -3.61 8.95 -15.98
C ASP A 166 -2.30 9.52 -16.57
N ILE A 167 -1.31 9.65 -15.70
CA ILE A 167 0.06 10.08 -15.97
C ILE A 167 1.02 9.16 -15.22
N LEU A 168 2.31 9.22 -15.56
CA LEU A 168 3.33 8.45 -14.84
C LEU A 168 3.40 8.85 -13.37
N MET A 169 3.23 7.84 -12.51
CA MET A 169 3.38 7.94 -11.08
C MET A 169 4.56 7.08 -10.62
N GLN A 170 5.16 7.48 -9.50
CA GLN A 170 6.18 6.65 -8.88
C GLN A 170 5.57 5.33 -8.40
N PRO A 171 6.09 4.17 -8.83
CA PRO A 171 5.65 2.87 -8.36
C PRO A 171 5.84 2.71 -6.86
N LYS A 172 4.91 1.98 -6.21
CA LYS A 172 4.87 1.73 -4.77
C LYS A 172 6.19 1.22 -4.19
N TYR A 173 6.85 0.30 -4.91
CA TYR A 173 8.06 -0.37 -4.42
C TYR A 173 9.36 0.30 -4.86
N TRP A 174 9.30 1.49 -5.48
CA TRP A 174 10.50 2.17 -5.95
C TRP A 174 11.43 2.58 -4.81
N ASP A 175 10.95 3.38 -3.86
CA ASP A 175 11.81 3.94 -2.79
C ASP A 175 12.28 2.89 -1.79
N PHE A 176 11.46 1.87 -1.53
CA PHE A 176 11.79 0.86 -0.53
C PHE A 176 12.88 -0.09 -1.01
N TYR A 177 12.85 -0.46 -2.30
CA TYR A 177 13.69 -1.53 -2.82
C TYR A 177 14.34 -1.23 -4.18
N ALA A 178 13.57 -0.83 -5.19
CA ALA A 178 14.08 -0.67 -6.55
C ALA A 178 15.19 0.39 -6.63
N SER A 179 15.05 1.48 -5.86
CA SER A 179 16.06 2.53 -5.77
C SER A 179 17.41 2.00 -5.27
N TYR A 180 17.40 1.07 -4.32
CA TYR A 180 18.61 0.48 -3.76
C TYR A 180 19.23 -0.59 -4.65
N TYR A 181 18.40 -1.46 -5.24
CA TYR A 181 18.92 -2.65 -5.94
C TYR A 181 19.32 -2.40 -7.39
N PHE A 182 18.66 -1.48 -8.13
CA PHE A 182 18.99 -1.33 -9.56
C PHE A 182 18.61 0.01 -10.21
N ALA A 183 17.64 0.75 -9.65
CA ALA A 183 17.06 1.90 -10.37
C ALA A 183 17.55 3.27 -9.90
N GLY A 184 18.10 3.37 -8.66
CA GLY A 184 18.48 4.64 -8.06
C GLY A 184 17.28 5.55 -7.77
N LYS A 185 17.51 6.83 -7.50
CA LYS A 185 16.45 7.83 -7.23
C LYS A 185 15.40 7.81 -8.35
N TYR A 186 14.13 7.90 -7.99
CA TYR A 186 13.02 8.01 -8.94
C TYR A 186 13.15 9.29 -9.78
N GLY A 187 12.74 9.17 -11.04
CA GLY A 187 12.54 10.27 -11.96
C GLY A 187 11.55 9.90 -13.04
N LYS A 188 10.70 10.83 -13.45
CA LYS A 188 9.67 10.58 -14.47
C LYS A 188 10.27 10.29 -15.85
N VAL A 189 11.35 10.99 -16.20
CA VAL A 189 12.04 10.76 -17.49
C VAL A 189 12.73 9.40 -17.49
N LYS A 190 13.38 9.02 -16.39
CA LYS A 190 13.93 7.68 -16.20
C LYS A 190 12.86 6.61 -16.35
N HIS A 191 11.73 6.79 -15.69
CA HIS A 191 10.63 5.82 -15.74
C HIS A 191 10.05 5.70 -17.16
N GLN A 192 9.85 6.81 -17.86
CA GLN A 192 9.44 6.79 -19.28
C GLN A 192 10.49 6.07 -20.13
N PHE A 193 11.77 6.37 -19.95
CA PHE A 193 12.84 5.67 -20.64
C PHE A 193 12.79 4.15 -20.41
N MET A 194 12.51 3.69 -19.18
CA MET A 194 12.38 2.26 -18.89
C MET A 194 11.20 1.64 -19.64
N ILE A 195 10.06 2.33 -19.72
CA ILE A 195 8.88 1.90 -20.48
C ILE A 195 9.23 1.75 -21.96
N ASP A 196 9.85 2.77 -22.54
CA ASP A 196 10.22 2.78 -23.96
C ASP A 196 11.25 1.69 -24.29
N ALA A 197 12.25 1.51 -23.40
CA ALA A 197 13.29 0.50 -23.57
C ALA A 197 12.79 -0.95 -23.45
N THR A 198 11.61 -1.17 -22.87
CA THR A 198 10.98 -2.50 -22.68
C THR A 198 9.72 -2.70 -23.52
N ALA A 199 9.32 -1.72 -24.33
CA ALA A 199 8.10 -1.77 -25.12
C ALA A 199 8.05 -3.02 -26.03
N ASP A 200 9.14 -3.32 -26.73
CA ASP A 200 9.27 -4.47 -27.62
C ASP A 200 9.24 -5.81 -26.87
N LEU A 201 9.50 -5.80 -25.55
CA LEU A 201 9.47 -6.98 -24.71
C LEU A 201 8.06 -7.26 -24.14
N GLY A 202 7.11 -6.34 -24.34
CA GLY A 202 5.76 -6.43 -23.79
C GLY A 202 5.71 -6.31 -22.26
N ILE A 203 6.75 -5.75 -21.64
CA ILE A 203 6.88 -5.63 -20.19
C ILE A 203 6.36 -4.25 -19.76
N LYS A 204 5.40 -4.23 -18.85
CA LYS A 204 4.90 -3.00 -18.25
C LYS A 204 5.74 -2.64 -17.03
N MET A 205 6.34 -1.44 -17.00
CA MET A 205 7.12 -0.92 -15.88
C MET A 205 6.21 -0.35 -14.76
N ASN A 206 5.25 -1.16 -14.32
CA ASN A 206 4.22 -0.84 -13.32
C ASN A 206 4.53 -1.47 -11.95
N ASP A 207 3.63 -1.31 -10.99
CA ASP A 207 3.77 -1.88 -9.64
C ASP A 207 3.97 -3.40 -9.63
N ASP A 208 3.31 -4.15 -10.55
CA ASP A 208 3.46 -5.61 -10.62
C ASP A 208 4.88 -6.01 -11.01
N PHE A 209 5.49 -5.28 -11.95
CA PHE A 209 6.89 -5.49 -12.33
C PHE A 209 7.81 -5.28 -11.12
N PHE A 210 7.69 -4.14 -10.44
CA PHE A 210 8.55 -3.84 -9.29
C PHE A 210 8.28 -4.79 -8.12
N TYR A 211 7.02 -5.18 -7.89
CA TYR A 211 6.69 -6.17 -6.87
C TYR A 211 7.33 -7.52 -7.15
N SER A 212 7.32 -7.98 -8.41
CA SER A 212 7.90 -9.28 -8.79
C SER A 212 9.39 -9.39 -8.52
N LEU A 213 10.11 -8.26 -8.50
CA LEU A 213 11.56 -8.22 -8.28
C LEU A 213 11.94 -7.92 -6.83
N VAL A 214 11.20 -7.04 -6.18
CA VAL A 214 11.63 -6.40 -4.94
C VAL A 214 10.49 -6.21 -3.92
N GLY A 215 9.32 -6.77 -4.15
CA GLY A 215 8.15 -6.61 -3.29
C GLY A 215 8.25 -7.35 -1.95
N ASP A 216 9.01 -8.44 -1.90
CA ASP A 216 9.32 -9.18 -0.68
C ASP A 216 10.80 -8.99 -0.31
N PRO A 217 11.12 -8.25 0.78
CA PRO A 217 12.50 -8.00 1.18
C PRO A 217 13.27 -9.26 1.57
N SER A 218 12.58 -10.35 1.90
CA SER A 218 13.21 -11.63 2.22
C SER A 218 13.56 -12.47 0.98
N SER A 219 13.04 -12.11 -0.19
CA SER A 219 13.14 -12.90 -1.42
C SER A 219 13.47 -12.05 -2.67
N VAL A 220 14.16 -10.93 -2.52
CA VAL A 220 14.60 -10.11 -3.66
C VAL A 220 15.42 -10.96 -4.63
N ASP A 221 14.98 -11.01 -5.89
CA ASP A 221 15.70 -11.72 -6.95
C ASP A 221 16.92 -10.89 -7.41
N MET A 222 18.06 -11.17 -6.76
CA MET A 222 19.32 -10.47 -7.06
C MET A 222 19.79 -10.68 -8.49
N GLY A 223 19.55 -11.86 -9.08
CA GLY A 223 19.93 -12.13 -10.46
C GLY A 223 19.11 -11.28 -11.45
N MET A 224 17.82 -11.15 -11.21
CA MET A 224 16.94 -10.33 -12.04
C MET A 224 17.19 -8.82 -11.82
N THR A 225 17.44 -8.38 -10.58
CA THR A 225 17.79 -6.97 -10.33
C THR A 225 19.11 -6.57 -10.99
N ASP A 226 20.12 -7.45 -10.96
CA ASP A 226 21.39 -7.25 -11.67
C ASP A 226 21.18 -7.23 -13.19
N TYR A 227 20.39 -8.17 -13.73
CA TYR A 227 20.04 -8.18 -15.15
C TYR A 227 19.44 -6.84 -15.61
N TRP A 228 18.41 -6.35 -14.89
CA TRP A 228 17.74 -5.09 -15.23
C TRP A 228 18.64 -3.87 -15.06
N PHE A 229 19.50 -3.87 -14.02
CA PHE A 229 20.51 -2.82 -13.86
C PHE A 229 21.41 -2.71 -15.10
N TYR A 230 22.00 -3.82 -15.55
CA TYR A 230 22.86 -3.82 -16.71
C TYR A 230 22.10 -3.59 -18.03
N PHE A 231 20.89 -4.10 -18.14
CA PHE A 231 20.03 -3.87 -19.30
C PHE A 231 19.76 -2.38 -19.49
N PHE A 232 19.24 -1.69 -18.46
CA PHE A 232 18.92 -0.27 -18.54
C PHE A 232 20.17 0.60 -18.67
N THR A 233 21.26 0.29 -17.98
CA THR A 233 22.52 1.03 -18.08
C THR A 233 23.05 1.00 -19.53
N ARG A 234 23.03 -0.17 -20.19
CA ARG A 234 23.45 -0.29 -21.60
C ARG A 234 22.52 0.42 -22.57
N LYS A 235 21.20 0.28 -22.36
CA LYS A 235 20.20 0.95 -23.21
C LYS A 235 20.34 2.49 -23.07
N LEU A 236 20.54 3.00 -21.87
CA LEU A 236 20.75 4.44 -21.63
C LEU A 236 22.04 4.95 -22.27
N ALA A 237 23.14 4.19 -22.19
CA ALA A 237 24.37 4.54 -22.87
C ALA A 237 24.18 4.65 -24.38
N ALA A 238 23.50 3.68 -25.00
CA ALA A 238 23.19 3.71 -26.43
C ALA A 238 22.27 4.88 -26.82
N GLU A 239 21.26 5.19 -25.99
CA GLU A 239 20.39 6.36 -26.23
C GLU A 239 21.18 7.67 -26.15
N ASN A 240 22.04 7.84 -25.13
CA ASN A 240 22.85 9.04 -24.97
C ASN A 240 23.88 9.19 -26.11
N GLU A 241 24.43 8.09 -26.64
CA GLU A 241 25.28 8.11 -27.83
C GLU A 241 24.50 8.55 -29.08
N ALA A 242 23.29 8.01 -29.26
CA ALA A 242 22.39 8.42 -30.34
C ALA A 242 21.97 9.88 -30.25
N ARG A 243 21.72 10.38 -29.04
CA ARG A 243 21.42 11.80 -28.76
C ARG A 243 22.60 12.68 -29.13
N ALA A 244 23.82 12.32 -28.68
CA ALA A 244 25.03 13.05 -29.01
C ALA A 244 25.26 13.13 -30.54
N ALA A 245 24.97 12.05 -31.27
CA ALA A 245 25.05 12.05 -32.75
C ALA A 245 24.04 13.01 -33.41
N ARG A 246 22.92 13.31 -32.72
CA ARG A 246 21.93 14.32 -33.15
C ARG A 246 22.23 15.75 -32.63
N GLY A 247 23.32 15.92 -31.84
CA GLY A 247 23.66 17.20 -31.21
C GLY A 247 22.79 17.51 -29.99
N GLU A 248 22.15 16.50 -29.41
CA GLU A 248 21.30 16.61 -28.20
C GLU A 248 22.12 16.31 -26.95
N GLU A 249 21.73 16.97 -25.83
CA GLU A 249 22.29 16.66 -24.51
C GLU A 249 21.89 15.26 -24.01
N PRO A 250 22.68 14.63 -23.13
CA PRO A 250 22.29 13.40 -22.46
C PRO A 250 20.96 13.49 -21.77
N LEU A 251 20.27 12.37 -21.60
CA LEU A 251 18.93 12.31 -21.00
C LEU A 251 18.95 12.82 -19.55
N ARG A 252 18.06 13.76 -19.25
CA ARG A 252 17.95 14.40 -17.92
C ARG A 252 16.52 14.39 -17.42
N GLU A 253 16.35 14.40 -16.12
CA GLU A 253 15.08 14.69 -15.48
C GLU A 253 14.68 16.15 -15.69
N ALA A 254 13.42 16.49 -15.46
CA ALA A 254 13.01 17.89 -15.38
C ALA A 254 13.71 18.56 -14.18
N PRO A 255 14.11 19.87 -14.33
CA PRO A 255 14.69 20.59 -13.20
C PRO A 255 13.71 20.69 -12.03
N GLU A 256 14.22 20.54 -10.81
CA GLU A 256 13.44 20.79 -9.60
C GLU A 256 13.23 22.31 -9.39
N PRO A 257 12.24 22.74 -8.61
CA PRO A 257 12.05 24.15 -8.32
C PRO A 257 13.32 24.81 -7.78
N GLY A 258 13.81 25.81 -8.50
CA GLY A 258 15.04 26.55 -8.18
C GLY A 258 16.31 26.03 -8.87
N GLU A 259 16.22 24.94 -9.62
CA GLU A 259 17.32 24.42 -10.44
C GLU A 259 17.19 24.94 -11.89
N THR A 260 18.31 25.18 -12.52
CA THR A 260 18.38 25.58 -13.94
C THR A 260 18.46 24.39 -14.88
N GLU A 261 18.88 23.24 -14.37
CA GLU A 261 19.11 22.03 -15.14
C GLU A 261 18.73 20.80 -14.30
N GLY A 262 18.00 19.85 -14.89
CA GLY A 262 17.61 18.61 -14.24
C GLY A 262 18.78 17.64 -14.10
N ALA A 263 18.68 16.74 -13.13
CA ALA A 263 19.67 15.70 -12.89
C ALA A 263 19.82 14.76 -14.10
N LEU A 264 21.05 14.32 -14.41
CA LEU A 264 21.27 13.27 -15.41
C LEU A 264 20.50 12.00 -15.04
N VAL A 265 19.81 11.42 -16.00
CA VAL A 265 19.26 10.08 -15.84
C VAL A 265 20.41 9.09 -15.69
N ARG A 266 20.36 8.30 -14.63
CA ARG A 266 21.32 7.23 -14.36
C ARG A 266 20.68 6.11 -13.58
N PHE A 267 21.17 4.90 -13.77
CA PHE A 267 20.82 3.74 -12.96
C PHE A 267 21.96 3.51 -11.96
N THR A 268 21.60 3.40 -10.68
CA THR A 268 22.55 3.16 -9.59
C THR A 268 22.04 2.02 -8.72
N ARG A 269 22.93 1.42 -7.95
CA ARG A 269 22.62 0.36 -7.02
C ARG A 269 23.45 0.46 -5.76
N TYR A 270 22.88 -0.02 -4.63
CA TYR A 270 23.51 -0.04 -3.31
C TYR A 270 23.88 1.36 -2.78
N GLU A 271 23.28 2.40 -3.34
CA GLU A 271 23.38 3.78 -2.83
C GLU A 271 22.16 4.06 -1.91
N ARG A 272 22.41 4.72 -0.79
CA ARG A 272 21.38 5.19 0.17
C ARG A 272 21.36 6.69 0.26
#